data_3a126145b7f402e7d2fe97b8ec162696
#
_entry.id   3a126145b7f402e7d2fe97b8ec162696
#
_cell.length_a   1.000
_cell.length_b   1.000
_cell.length_c   1.000
_cell.angle_alpha   90.00
_cell.angle_beta   90.00
_cell.angle_gamma   90.00
#
_symmetry.space_group_name_H-M   'P 1'
#
loop_
_entity.id
_entity.type
_entity.pdbx_description
1 polymer ?
#
loop_
_entity_poly.entity_id
_entity_poly.type
_entity_poly.pdbx_seq_one_letter_code
_entity_poly.pdbx_strand_id
1 'polypeptide(L)'
;MILKMIKIIMYTFLCFCFFSKLFTVAKEDSEQEIDISYTAGVETVLNIEIPIKTPEEKPIEKPAEPTFDYIGYTTARVNIREEPSTESNVMNTLPFNIEIQYAEYNEEWVLINYENKYCYVYKKYIADSPASYTSYDISNSSGFKSYMSYKAITNKVSKQYKLQQRAYTGNYGIRMVDDRYCTAIGSYFQKEVGTYFDLVLENGTVIKCILGDIKSEKHTYEDNITSFNGCVSEFIVDSNHLIEEAKFTGDMSKCNNNWNSPVVKINFYNK
;
A
#
# COMPACT_ATOMS: atom_id res chain seq x y z
N MET A 1 29.34 10.01 28.16
CA MET A 1 29.41 10.32 26.71
C MET A 1 30.37 9.38 25.97
N ILE A 2 31.50 8.99 26.56
CA ILE A 2 32.54 8.15 25.92
C ILE A 2 32.08 6.69 25.69
N LEU A 3 31.24 6.12 26.55
CA LEU A 3 30.76 4.72 26.41
C LEU A 3 29.74 4.50 25.25
N LYS A 4 29.05 5.56 24.79
CA LYS A 4 28.15 5.48 23.63
C LYS A 4 28.90 5.55 22.29
N MET A 5 30.04 6.20 22.24
CA MET A 5 30.87 6.26 21.02
C MET A 5 31.60 4.94 20.73
N ILE A 6 31.98 4.18 21.76
CA ILE A 6 32.68 2.89 21.59
C ILE A 6 31.70 1.82 21.00
N LYS A 7 30.40 1.87 21.34
CA LYS A 7 29.41 0.95 20.74
C LYS A 7 29.12 1.22 19.26
N ILE A 8 29.20 2.47 18.81
CA ILE A 8 28.99 2.83 17.39
C ILE A 8 30.18 2.39 16.55
N ILE A 9 31.41 2.50 17.06
CA ILE A 9 32.61 2.09 16.34
C ILE A 9 32.73 0.57 16.23
N MET A 10 32.26 -0.19 17.22
CA MET A 10 32.21 -1.67 17.13
C MET A 10 31.17 -2.20 16.13
N TYR A 11 30.03 -1.51 15.96
CA TYR A 11 29.01 -1.91 14.98
C TYR A 11 29.43 -1.65 13.52
N THR A 12 30.19 -0.57 13.27
CA THR A 12 30.70 -0.29 11.92
C THR A 12 31.84 -1.22 11.52
N PHE A 13 32.62 -1.74 12.46
CA PHE A 13 33.72 -2.70 12.15
C PHE A 13 33.20 -4.13 11.92
N LEU A 14 32.07 -4.53 12.53
CA LEU A 14 31.44 -5.84 12.27
C LEU A 14 30.73 -5.92 10.91
N CYS A 15 30.20 -4.82 10.39
CA CYS A 15 29.61 -4.78 9.04
C CYS A 15 30.65 -4.85 7.91
N PHE A 16 31.89 -4.41 8.16
CA PHE A 16 32.93 -4.42 7.10
C PHE A 16 33.61 -5.80 6.95
N CYS A 17 33.54 -6.68 7.95
CA CYS A 17 34.12 -8.04 7.87
C CYS A 17 33.19 -9.07 7.21
N PHE A 18 31.89 -8.77 6.99
CA PHE A 18 30.96 -9.70 6.34
C PHE A 18 30.87 -9.53 4.81
N PHE A 19 31.41 -8.43 4.25
CA PHE A 19 31.37 -8.16 2.80
C PHE A 19 32.62 -8.60 2.02
N SER A 20 33.64 -9.19 2.68
CA SER A 20 34.88 -9.61 2.00
C SER A 20 35.02 -11.12 1.76
N LYS A 21 33.94 -11.91 1.92
CA LYS A 21 33.98 -13.37 1.73
C LYS A 21 33.03 -13.93 0.65
N LEU A 22 32.60 -13.12 -0.29
CA LEU A 22 31.80 -13.63 -1.41
C LEU A 22 32.30 -13.07 -2.75
N PHE A 23 33.55 -13.37 -3.11
CA PHE A 23 34.02 -13.38 -4.51
C PHE A 23 35.33 -14.17 -4.58
N THR A 24 35.21 -15.49 -4.50
CA THR A 24 36.21 -16.40 -5.04
C THR A 24 35.48 -17.34 -6.00
N VAL A 25 35.35 -16.88 -7.23
CA VAL A 25 35.04 -17.76 -8.35
C VAL A 25 36.27 -18.65 -8.56
N ALA A 26 36.10 -19.93 -8.36
CA ALA A 26 37.11 -20.92 -8.71
C ALA A 26 37.35 -20.88 -10.22
N LYS A 27 38.51 -20.42 -10.61
CA LYS A 27 39.08 -20.65 -11.94
C LYS A 27 39.76 -21.99 -11.86
N GLU A 28 39.13 -23.04 -12.32
CA GLU A 28 39.81 -24.28 -12.70
C GLU A 28 40.41 -24.07 -14.08
N ASP A 29 41.68 -23.60 -14.12
CA ASP A 29 42.51 -23.73 -15.29
C ASP A 29 43.14 -25.12 -15.25
N SER A 30 42.66 -26.01 -16.11
CA SER A 30 43.36 -27.27 -16.42
C SER A 30 44.57 -26.94 -17.27
N GLU A 31 45.73 -26.70 -16.63
CA GLU A 31 47.01 -26.77 -17.31
C GLU A 31 47.33 -28.23 -17.69
N GLN A 32 47.20 -28.58 -18.97
CA GLN A 32 47.84 -29.75 -19.50
C GLN A 32 49.34 -29.42 -19.72
N GLU A 33 50.20 -29.99 -18.86
CA GLU A 33 51.63 -30.05 -19.07
C GLU A 33 51.93 -30.90 -20.31
N ILE A 34 52.41 -30.23 -21.38
CA ILE A 34 52.94 -30.94 -22.56
C ILE A 34 54.42 -31.11 -22.33
N ASP A 35 54.86 -32.34 -22.02
CA ASP A 35 56.25 -32.74 -21.91
C ASP A 35 56.85 -32.75 -23.32
N ILE A 36 57.71 -31.73 -23.66
CA ILE A 36 58.41 -31.65 -24.93
C ILE A 36 59.85 -32.11 -24.70
N SER A 37 60.15 -33.35 -24.98
CA SER A 37 61.50 -33.88 -25.06
C SER A 37 62.20 -33.36 -26.34
N TYR A 38 63.18 -32.50 -26.20
CA TYR A 38 64.03 -32.02 -27.31
C TYR A 38 65.01 -33.10 -27.78
N THR A 39 64.84 -33.58 -29.01
CA THR A 39 65.90 -34.19 -29.79
C THR A 39 66.31 -33.25 -30.92
N ALA A 40 67.57 -32.87 -30.93
CA ALA A 40 68.16 -31.96 -31.91
C ALA A 40 68.16 -32.57 -33.32
N GLY A 41 67.68 -31.82 -34.31
CA GLY A 41 67.91 -32.13 -35.71
C GLY A 41 66.83 -31.61 -36.69
N VAL A 42 67.24 -30.62 -37.49
CA VAL A 42 66.70 -30.19 -38.78
C VAL A 42 65.44 -29.30 -38.73
N GLU A 43 65.67 -28.02 -39.04
CA GLU A 43 64.65 -27.01 -39.36
C GLU A 43 63.89 -27.40 -40.64
N THR A 44 62.63 -27.66 -40.48
CA THR A 44 61.66 -27.55 -41.58
C THR A 44 60.53 -26.68 -41.10
N VAL A 45 60.47 -25.43 -41.60
CA VAL A 45 59.40 -24.49 -41.31
C VAL A 45 58.16 -24.99 -42.07
N LEU A 46 57.28 -25.69 -41.38
CA LEU A 46 55.92 -25.97 -41.87
C LEU A 46 55.02 -24.81 -41.41
N ASN A 47 54.70 -23.89 -42.35
CA ASN A 47 53.63 -22.94 -42.18
C ASN A 47 52.29 -23.68 -42.20
N ILE A 48 51.80 -24.07 -41.02
CA ILE A 48 50.45 -24.59 -40.89
C ILE A 48 49.60 -23.40 -40.44
N GLU A 49 48.91 -22.79 -41.39
CA GLU A 49 47.76 -21.88 -41.06
C GLU A 49 46.63 -22.74 -40.49
N ILE A 50 46.51 -22.77 -39.19
CA ILE A 50 45.33 -23.33 -38.54
C ILE A 50 44.22 -22.26 -38.60
N PRO A 51 43.11 -22.51 -39.31
CA PRO A 51 42.01 -21.59 -39.30
C PRO A 51 41.41 -21.59 -37.89
N ILE A 52 41.66 -20.50 -37.13
CA ILE A 52 41.00 -20.22 -35.88
C ILE A 52 39.55 -19.94 -36.21
N LYS A 53 38.68 -20.96 -36.10
CA LYS A 53 37.24 -20.72 -36.07
C LYS A 53 36.94 -19.99 -34.76
N THR A 54 36.82 -18.67 -34.86
CA THR A 54 36.22 -17.84 -33.82
C THR A 54 34.81 -18.40 -33.59
N PRO A 55 34.47 -18.78 -32.34
CA PRO A 55 33.08 -19.18 -32.06
C PRO A 55 32.20 -17.98 -32.43
N GLU A 56 31.22 -18.17 -33.32
CA GLU A 56 30.15 -17.21 -33.52
C GLU A 56 29.46 -17.03 -32.15
N GLU A 57 29.70 -15.88 -31.51
CA GLU A 57 28.89 -15.45 -30.37
C GLU A 57 27.44 -15.30 -30.89
N LYS A 58 26.58 -16.26 -30.52
CA LYS A 58 25.14 -16.11 -30.71
C LYS A 58 24.74 -14.81 -30.01
N PRO A 59 24.01 -13.90 -30.69
CA PRO A 59 23.51 -12.70 -30.04
C PRO A 59 22.76 -13.13 -28.78
N ILE A 60 23.15 -12.62 -27.62
CA ILE A 60 22.42 -12.77 -26.38
C ILE A 60 21.11 -12.01 -26.62
N GLU A 61 20.02 -12.73 -26.89
CA GLU A 61 18.69 -12.13 -26.98
C GLU A 61 18.42 -11.41 -25.66
N LYS A 62 18.38 -10.09 -25.71
CA LYS A 62 17.95 -9.28 -24.55
C LYS A 62 16.55 -9.78 -24.16
N PRO A 63 16.30 -10.16 -22.89
CA PRO A 63 14.97 -10.58 -22.47
C PRO A 63 13.95 -9.55 -22.91
N ALA A 64 12.86 -9.98 -23.54
CA ALA A 64 11.78 -9.08 -23.94
C ALA A 64 11.27 -8.32 -22.71
N GLU A 65 11.06 -7.02 -22.86
CA GLU A 65 10.47 -6.23 -21.80
C GLU A 65 9.04 -6.72 -21.54
N PRO A 66 8.61 -6.83 -20.27
CA PRO A 66 7.28 -7.33 -19.95
C PRO A 66 6.21 -6.37 -20.51
N THR A 67 5.15 -6.92 -21.12
CA THR A 67 3.98 -6.17 -21.53
C THR A 67 2.93 -6.21 -20.42
N PHE A 68 2.30 -5.05 -20.16
CA PHE A 68 1.30 -4.89 -19.09
C PHE A 68 -0.10 -4.91 -19.71
N ASP A 69 -0.54 -6.07 -20.16
CA ASP A 69 -1.73 -6.24 -21.00
C ASP A 69 -3.02 -6.39 -20.18
N TYR A 70 -2.92 -6.55 -18.86
CA TYR A 70 -4.05 -6.76 -17.97
C TYR A 70 -4.41 -5.48 -17.23
N ILE A 71 -5.70 -5.29 -16.98
CA ILE A 71 -6.23 -4.23 -16.12
C ILE A 71 -6.94 -4.91 -14.95
N GLY A 72 -6.70 -4.44 -13.74
CA GLY A 72 -7.38 -4.92 -12.55
C GLY A 72 -7.56 -3.82 -11.50
N TYR A 73 -8.32 -4.14 -10.45
CA TYR A 73 -8.70 -3.21 -9.39
C TYR A 73 -8.34 -3.80 -8.04
N THR A 74 -7.73 -3.00 -7.18
CA THR A 74 -7.37 -3.46 -5.83
C THR A 74 -8.61 -3.70 -4.98
N THR A 75 -8.69 -4.86 -4.31
CA THR A 75 -9.81 -5.25 -3.43
C THR A 75 -9.60 -4.85 -1.97
N ALA A 76 -8.41 -4.34 -1.64
CA ALA A 76 -8.03 -3.85 -0.33
C ALA A 76 -6.89 -2.82 -0.48
N ARG A 77 -6.42 -2.24 0.63
CA ARG A 77 -5.11 -1.60 0.64
C ARG A 77 -4.04 -2.69 0.49
N VAL A 78 -3.21 -2.61 -0.54
CA VAL A 78 -2.23 -3.65 -0.89
C VAL A 78 -0.82 -3.08 -0.99
N ASN A 79 0.16 -3.85 -0.55
CA ASN A 79 1.57 -3.47 -0.63
C ASN A 79 2.12 -3.66 -2.04
N ILE A 80 2.90 -2.68 -2.50
CA ILE A 80 3.82 -2.79 -3.63
C ILE A 80 5.16 -3.26 -3.07
N ARG A 81 5.74 -4.32 -3.61
CA ARG A 81 6.96 -4.94 -3.10
C ARG A 81 8.06 -5.02 -4.15
N GLU A 82 9.30 -4.99 -3.68
CA GLU A 82 10.49 -5.11 -4.56
C GLU A 82 10.62 -6.50 -5.18
N GLU A 83 10.18 -7.55 -4.47
CA GLU A 83 10.24 -8.93 -4.91
C GLU A 83 8.91 -9.64 -4.66
N PRO A 84 8.59 -10.74 -5.37
CA PRO A 84 7.35 -11.49 -5.22
C PRO A 84 7.37 -12.37 -3.94
N SER A 85 7.47 -11.71 -2.79
CA SER A 85 7.53 -12.33 -1.46
C SER A 85 6.88 -11.46 -0.41
N THR A 86 6.18 -12.07 0.55
CA THR A 86 5.62 -11.36 1.72
C THR A 86 6.68 -10.83 2.66
N GLU A 87 7.91 -11.33 2.59
CA GLU A 87 9.06 -10.90 3.39
C GLU A 87 9.87 -9.77 2.72
N SER A 88 9.61 -9.51 1.42
CA SER A 88 10.28 -8.46 0.66
C SER A 88 9.91 -7.07 1.18
N ASN A 89 10.80 -6.10 0.94
CA ASN A 89 10.57 -4.70 1.27
C ASN A 89 9.29 -4.17 0.64
N VAL A 90 8.53 -3.40 1.42
CA VAL A 90 7.36 -2.67 0.94
C VAL A 90 7.82 -1.30 0.44
N MET A 91 7.72 -1.07 -0.87
CA MET A 91 8.07 0.20 -1.48
C MET A 91 6.99 1.26 -1.26
N ASN A 92 5.74 0.85 -1.41
CA ASN A 92 4.57 1.72 -1.22
C ASN A 92 3.30 0.86 -1.05
N THR A 93 2.14 1.51 -0.96
CA THR A 93 0.85 0.84 -0.89
C THR A 93 -0.14 1.45 -1.89
N LEU A 94 -0.95 0.60 -2.50
CA LEU A 94 -2.09 1.00 -3.32
C LEU A 94 -3.35 1.06 -2.44
N PRO A 95 -4.16 2.12 -2.52
CA PRO A 95 -5.46 2.19 -1.86
C PRO A 95 -6.44 1.14 -2.39
N PHE A 96 -7.54 0.94 -1.69
CA PHE A 96 -8.68 0.15 -2.16
C PHE A 96 -9.31 0.75 -3.42
N ASN A 97 -9.73 -0.12 -4.35
CA ASN A 97 -10.45 0.19 -5.58
C ASN A 97 -9.69 1.14 -6.54
N ILE A 98 -8.40 0.91 -6.67
CA ILE A 98 -7.54 1.60 -7.64
C ILE A 98 -7.31 0.70 -8.83
N GLU A 99 -7.49 1.26 -10.03
CA GLU A 99 -7.13 0.61 -11.29
C GLU A 99 -5.61 0.50 -11.41
N ILE A 100 -5.15 -0.68 -11.81
CA ILE A 100 -3.74 -0.95 -12.10
C ILE A 100 -3.60 -1.68 -13.43
N GLN A 101 -2.55 -1.37 -14.16
CA GLN A 101 -2.09 -2.18 -15.29
C GLN A 101 -1.01 -3.15 -14.79
N TYR A 102 -1.11 -4.41 -15.19
CA TYR A 102 -0.19 -5.43 -14.72
C TYR A 102 0.12 -6.49 -15.79
N ALA A 103 1.23 -7.21 -15.57
CA ALA A 103 1.55 -8.45 -16.24
C ALA A 103 1.45 -9.61 -15.26
N GLU A 104 1.05 -10.78 -15.74
CA GLU A 104 1.13 -12.01 -14.94
C GLU A 104 2.59 -12.36 -14.64
N TYR A 105 2.89 -12.66 -13.38
CA TYR A 105 4.24 -13.11 -13.00
C TYR A 105 4.23 -14.60 -12.60
N ASN A 106 3.35 -14.97 -11.68
CA ASN A 106 3.09 -16.37 -11.29
C ASN A 106 1.69 -16.51 -10.68
N GLU A 107 1.38 -17.66 -10.08
CA GLU A 107 0.05 -17.95 -9.52
C GLU A 107 -0.36 -16.97 -8.40
N GLU A 108 0.60 -16.44 -7.64
CA GLU A 108 0.34 -15.60 -6.46
C GLU A 108 0.63 -14.11 -6.68
N TRP A 109 1.46 -13.75 -7.67
CA TRP A 109 1.97 -12.40 -7.85
C TRP A 109 1.75 -11.90 -9.26
N VAL A 110 1.50 -10.59 -9.36
CA VAL A 110 1.52 -9.84 -10.61
C VAL A 110 2.65 -8.82 -10.61
N LEU A 111 3.16 -8.50 -11.78
CA LEU A 111 4.17 -7.48 -12.02
C LEU A 111 3.48 -6.17 -12.40
N ILE A 112 3.89 -5.08 -11.80
CA ILE A 112 3.46 -3.73 -12.15
C ILE A 112 4.67 -2.84 -12.44
N ASN A 113 4.46 -1.76 -13.19
CA ASN A 113 5.44 -0.69 -13.32
C ASN A 113 5.06 0.44 -12.34
N TYR A 114 5.84 0.62 -11.30
CA TYR A 114 5.65 1.66 -10.31
C TYR A 114 6.88 2.60 -10.31
N GLU A 115 6.68 3.88 -10.66
CA GLU A 115 7.76 4.88 -10.74
C GLU A 115 8.96 4.42 -11.59
N ASN A 116 8.68 3.81 -12.75
CA ASN A 116 9.66 3.23 -13.69
C ASN A 116 10.49 2.07 -13.10
N LYS A 117 9.96 1.38 -12.10
CA LYS A 117 10.52 0.15 -11.55
C LYS A 117 9.52 -0.99 -11.65
N TYR A 118 10.01 -2.17 -11.96
CA TYR A 118 9.19 -3.38 -11.90
C TYR A 118 9.06 -3.82 -10.45
N CYS A 119 7.82 -3.93 -10.00
CA CYS A 119 7.45 -4.25 -8.64
C CYS A 119 6.31 -5.26 -8.62
N TYR A 120 6.06 -5.84 -7.45
CA TYR A 120 5.13 -6.94 -7.31
C TYR A 120 3.96 -6.61 -6.39
N VAL A 121 2.78 -7.09 -6.78
CA VAL A 121 1.55 -7.00 -6.00
C VAL A 121 0.96 -8.40 -5.86
N TYR A 122 0.43 -8.72 -4.67
CA TYR A 122 -0.15 -10.04 -4.41
C TYR A 122 -1.49 -10.18 -5.12
N LYS A 123 -1.56 -11.11 -6.09
CA LYS A 123 -2.67 -11.27 -7.05
C LYS A 123 -4.05 -11.44 -6.41
N LYS A 124 -4.15 -12.09 -5.25
CA LYS A 124 -5.43 -12.29 -4.56
C LYS A 124 -6.15 -10.99 -4.18
N TYR A 125 -5.45 -9.86 -4.19
CA TYR A 125 -6.01 -8.54 -3.92
C TYR A 125 -6.34 -7.75 -5.18
N ILE A 126 -6.44 -8.41 -6.33
CA ILE A 126 -6.78 -7.80 -7.61
C ILE A 126 -8.05 -8.47 -8.14
N ALA A 127 -9.01 -7.67 -8.54
CA ALA A 127 -10.25 -8.10 -9.21
C ALA A 127 -10.28 -7.54 -10.64
N ASP A 128 -11.02 -8.22 -11.52
CA ASP A 128 -11.15 -7.83 -12.94
C ASP A 128 -12.07 -6.62 -13.15
N SER A 129 -12.79 -6.20 -12.12
CA SER A 129 -13.72 -5.07 -12.16
C SER A 129 -13.65 -4.24 -10.89
N PRO A 130 -13.98 -2.93 -10.97
CA PRO A 130 -14.04 -2.09 -9.79
C PRO A 130 -15.09 -2.60 -8.79
N ALA A 131 -14.85 -2.34 -7.51
CA ALA A 131 -15.77 -2.71 -6.45
C ALA A 131 -17.14 -2.04 -6.68
N SER A 132 -18.20 -2.83 -6.69
CA SER A 132 -19.56 -2.32 -6.75
C SER A 132 -19.98 -1.68 -5.43
N TYR A 133 -20.94 -0.78 -5.48
CA TYR A 133 -21.49 -0.13 -4.29
C TYR A 133 -23.00 0.05 -4.40
N THR A 134 -23.65 0.15 -3.23
CA THR A 134 -25.05 0.54 -3.10
C THR A 134 -25.11 2.01 -2.69
N SER A 135 -25.82 2.82 -3.46
CA SER A 135 -26.00 4.26 -3.23
C SER A 135 -27.28 4.55 -2.43
N TYR A 136 -27.18 5.51 -1.53
CA TYR A 136 -28.31 6.08 -0.79
C TYR A 136 -28.27 7.61 -0.96
N ASP A 137 -29.34 8.17 -1.51
CA ASP A 137 -29.51 9.62 -1.58
C ASP A 137 -29.88 10.17 -0.20
N ILE A 138 -29.27 11.29 0.15
CA ILE A 138 -29.44 11.92 1.45
C ILE A 138 -30.13 13.29 1.25
N SER A 139 -31.25 13.46 1.88
CA SER A 139 -31.97 14.74 1.96
C SER A 139 -31.72 15.40 3.33
N ASN A 140 -31.92 16.71 3.40
CA ASN A 140 -31.92 17.49 4.65
C ASN A 140 -30.62 17.42 5.47
N SER A 141 -29.47 17.19 4.83
CA SER A 141 -28.17 17.26 5.49
C SER A 141 -27.64 18.69 5.49
N SER A 142 -26.80 19.00 6.47
CA SER A 142 -26.05 20.27 6.54
C SER A 142 -24.58 20.05 6.13
N GLY A 143 -23.85 21.18 5.99
CA GLY A 143 -22.40 21.13 5.82
C GLY A 143 -21.65 20.70 7.08
N PHE A 144 -22.30 20.75 8.23
CA PHE A 144 -21.71 20.40 9.53
C PHE A 144 -21.34 18.92 9.62
N LYS A 145 -20.19 18.62 10.20
CA LYS A 145 -19.70 17.26 10.44
C LYS A 145 -19.20 17.14 11.87
N SER A 146 -19.95 16.43 12.71
CA SER A 146 -19.59 16.22 14.10
C SER A 146 -18.40 15.26 14.27
N TYR A 147 -17.90 15.16 15.49
CA TYR A 147 -16.92 14.16 15.87
C TYR A 147 -17.20 13.57 17.25
N MET A 148 -16.65 12.39 17.48
CA MET A 148 -16.56 11.74 18.77
C MET A 148 -15.13 11.28 19.06
N SER A 149 -14.73 11.27 20.33
CA SER A 149 -13.43 10.74 20.72
C SER A 149 -13.43 9.20 20.59
N TYR A 150 -12.38 8.62 19.98
CA TYR A 150 -12.21 7.16 19.95
C TYR A 150 -12.14 6.54 21.35
N LYS A 151 -11.75 7.31 22.37
CA LYS A 151 -11.70 6.87 23.77
C LYS A 151 -13.08 6.60 24.36
N ALA A 152 -14.16 7.09 23.75
CA ALA A 152 -15.53 6.76 24.16
C ALA A 152 -15.90 5.31 23.77
N ILE A 153 -15.18 4.68 22.88
CA ILE A 153 -15.38 3.27 22.49
C ILE A 153 -14.63 2.37 23.47
N THR A 154 -15.29 1.98 24.56
CA THR A 154 -14.67 1.30 25.70
C THR A 154 -14.87 -0.22 25.73
N ASN A 155 -15.89 -0.74 25.02
CA ASN A 155 -16.19 -2.17 25.01
C ASN A 155 -15.15 -2.96 24.20
N LYS A 156 -14.18 -3.56 24.88
CA LYS A 156 -13.02 -4.26 24.31
C LYS A 156 -13.36 -5.44 23.38
N VAL A 157 -14.56 -6.05 23.53
CA VAL A 157 -14.97 -7.19 22.69
C VAL A 157 -15.70 -6.73 21.42
N SER A 158 -16.12 -5.47 21.34
CA SER A 158 -16.87 -4.92 20.20
C SER A 158 -16.02 -4.84 18.92
N LYS A 159 -16.69 -4.89 17.76
CA LYS A 159 -16.06 -4.67 16.45
C LYS A 159 -15.47 -3.26 16.35
N GLN A 160 -16.14 -2.26 16.94
CA GLN A 160 -15.69 -0.87 17.00
C GLN A 160 -14.34 -0.74 17.70
N TYR A 161 -14.22 -1.31 18.91
CA TYR A 161 -12.97 -1.27 19.66
C TYR A 161 -11.84 -1.96 18.91
N LYS A 162 -12.08 -3.16 18.36
CA LYS A 162 -11.10 -3.91 17.57
C LYS A 162 -10.65 -3.12 16.33
N LEU A 163 -11.55 -2.39 15.67
CA LEU A 163 -11.20 -1.52 14.56
C LEU A 163 -10.29 -0.38 15.02
N GLN A 164 -10.59 0.25 16.17
CA GLN A 164 -9.77 1.34 16.71
C GLN A 164 -8.36 0.89 17.13
N GLN A 165 -8.17 -0.39 17.49
CA GLN A 165 -6.82 -0.93 17.75
C GLN A 165 -5.95 -1.01 16.48
N ARG A 166 -6.56 -1.15 15.31
CA ARG A 166 -5.87 -1.13 14.01
C ARG A 166 -5.71 0.28 13.46
N ALA A 167 -6.52 1.21 13.93
CA ALA A 167 -6.54 2.57 13.43
C ALA A 167 -5.29 3.36 13.89
N TYR A 168 -4.81 4.22 13.03
CA TYR A 168 -3.81 5.25 13.36
C TYR A 168 -4.46 6.63 13.37
N THR A 169 -3.83 7.59 14.02
CA THR A 169 -4.26 8.99 13.98
C THR A 169 -3.66 9.63 12.72
N GLY A 170 -4.52 9.99 11.80
CA GLY A 170 -4.15 10.59 10.52
C GLY A 170 -4.37 12.10 10.49
N ASN A 171 -4.61 12.63 9.29
CA ASN A 171 -4.85 14.05 9.08
C ASN A 171 -5.98 14.57 9.96
N TYR A 172 -5.84 15.80 10.45
CA TYR A 172 -6.81 16.51 11.29
C TYR A 172 -7.16 15.84 12.62
N GLY A 173 -6.34 14.88 13.06
CA GLY A 173 -6.63 14.10 14.27
C GLY A 173 -7.68 13.02 14.07
N ILE A 174 -8.13 12.74 12.86
CA ILE A 174 -9.13 11.69 12.58
C ILE A 174 -8.46 10.32 12.63
N ARG A 175 -9.15 9.36 13.24
CA ARG A 175 -8.72 7.96 13.22
C ARG A 175 -8.91 7.39 11.82
N MET A 176 -7.92 6.65 11.33
CA MET A 176 -7.90 6.12 9.97
C MET A 176 -7.55 4.63 9.96
N VAL A 177 -8.16 3.89 9.05
CA VAL A 177 -7.81 2.51 8.69
C VAL A 177 -7.78 2.43 7.17
N ASP A 178 -6.75 1.83 6.59
CA ASP A 178 -6.62 1.61 5.14
C ASP A 178 -6.83 2.88 4.30
N ASP A 179 -6.28 4.02 4.76
CA ASP A 179 -6.41 5.35 4.15
C ASP A 179 -7.84 5.92 4.11
N ARG A 180 -8.75 5.36 4.95
CA ARG A 180 -10.12 5.81 5.10
C ARG A 180 -10.39 6.35 6.49
N TYR A 181 -11.15 7.42 6.57
CA TYR A 181 -11.53 8.04 7.83
C TYR A 181 -12.53 7.18 8.60
N CYS A 182 -12.24 6.85 9.85
CA CYS A 182 -13.19 6.18 10.73
C CYS A 182 -14.35 7.12 11.05
N THR A 183 -15.58 6.69 10.75
CA THR A 183 -16.76 7.53 10.83
C THR A 183 -17.92 6.74 11.39
N ALA A 184 -18.74 7.36 12.25
CA ALA A 184 -20.04 6.83 12.66
C ALA A 184 -21.14 7.41 11.78
N ILE A 185 -22.14 6.58 11.46
CA ILE A 185 -23.36 6.95 10.73
C ILE A 185 -24.59 6.37 11.42
N GLY A 186 -25.78 6.81 11.01
CA GLY A 186 -27.05 6.34 11.57
C GLY A 186 -27.32 4.85 11.34
N SER A 187 -28.19 4.28 12.17
CA SER A 187 -28.55 2.84 12.13
C SER A 187 -29.39 2.45 10.91
N TYR A 188 -30.02 3.40 10.23
CA TYR A 188 -30.84 3.18 9.03
C TYR A 188 -30.18 2.27 7.99
N PHE A 189 -28.88 2.46 7.75
CA PHE A 189 -28.17 1.75 6.68
C PHE A 189 -27.90 0.28 6.99
N GLN A 190 -28.03 -0.16 8.24
CA GLN A 190 -27.83 -1.55 8.68
C GLN A 190 -26.50 -2.15 8.20
N LYS A 191 -25.43 -1.36 8.22
CA LYS A 191 -24.10 -1.79 7.79
C LYS A 191 -23.25 -2.22 8.99
N GLU A 192 -22.32 -3.13 8.73
CA GLU A 192 -21.39 -3.61 9.76
C GLU A 192 -20.16 -2.70 9.91
N VAL A 193 -19.66 -2.60 11.13
CA VAL A 193 -18.37 -1.95 11.41
C VAL A 193 -17.27 -2.59 10.57
N GLY A 194 -16.47 -1.72 9.91
CA GLY A 194 -15.45 -2.13 8.95
C GLY A 194 -15.91 -2.07 7.49
N THR A 195 -17.18 -1.76 7.20
CA THR A 195 -17.65 -1.53 5.84
C THR A 195 -17.06 -0.24 5.28
N TYR A 196 -16.50 -0.29 4.06
CA TYR A 196 -16.05 0.90 3.34
C TYR A 196 -17.24 1.63 2.73
N PHE A 197 -17.18 2.94 2.79
CA PHE A 197 -18.18 3.79 2.14
C PHE A 197 -17.57 5.16 1.80
N ASP A 198 -18.23 5.86 0.90
CA ASP A 198 -17.87 7.23 0.53
C ASP A 198 -19.03 8.18 0.84
N LEU A 199 -18.70 9.31 1.46
CA LEU A 199 -19.62 10.45 1.57
C LEU A 199 -19.41 11.33 0.33
N VAL A 200 -20.44 11.50 -0.45
CA VAL A 200 -20.44 12.40 -1.61
C VAL A 200 -21.10 13.69 -1.20
N LEU A 201 -20.36 14.78 -1.27
CA LEU A 201 -20.84 16.12 -0.93
C LEU A 201 -21.48 16.79 -2.14
N GLU A 202 -22.36 17.74 -1.91
CA GLU A 202 -23.05 18.53 -2.95
C GLU A 202 -22.07 19.24 -3.89
N ASN A 203 -20.94 19.70 -3.39
CA ASN A 203 -19.88 20.33 -4.19
C ASN A 203 -19.01 19.31 -4.99
N GLY A 204 -19.38 18.05 -5.03
CA GLY A 204 -18.65 16.97 -5.73
C GLY A 204 -17.48 16.36 -4.96
N THR A 205 -17.13 16.89 -3.77
CA THR A 205 -16.07 16.30 -2.94
C THR A 205 -16.48 14.92 -2.46
N VAL A 206 -15.56 13.96 -2.53
CA VAL A 206 -15.74 12.59 -1.99
C VAL A 206 -14.85 12.40 -0.78
N ILE A 207 -15.44 12.04 0.37
CA ILE A 207 -14.72 11.70 1.59
C ILE A 207 -14.74 10.18 1.76
N LYS A 208 -13.58 9.56 1.66
CA LYS A 208 -13.41 8.10 1.78
C LYS A 208 -13.47 7.70 3.25
N CYS A 209 -14.45 6.89 3.62
CA CYS A 209 -14.75 6.51 5.00
C CYS A 209 -14.73 5.00 5.21
N ILE A 210 -14.52 4.60 6.44
CA ILE A 210 -14.76 3.25 6.96
C ILE A 210 -15.71 3.36 8.16
N LEU A 211 -16.70 2.49 8.20
CA LEU A 211 -17.68 2.48 9.29
C LEU A 211 -16.99 2.06 10.60
N GLY A 212 -16.83 3.02 11.49
CA GLY A 212 -16.17 2.84 12.78
C GLY A 212 -17.13 2.66 13.95
N ASP A 213 -18.34 3.23 13.85
CA ASP A 213 -19.39 3.12 14.88
C ASP A 213 -20.77 3.40 14.27
N ILE A 214 -21.81 3.12 15.04
CA ILE A 214 -23.21 3.42 14.70
C ILE A 214 -23.72 4.48 15.68
N LYS A 215 -24.27 5.58 15.14
CA LYS A 215 -24.89 6.63 15.96
C LYS A 215 -26.06 6.08 16.77
N SER A 216 -26.18 6.54 18.00
CA SER A 216 -27.36 6.25 18.82
C SER A 216 -28.60 6.92 18.20
N GLU A 217 -29.70 6.20 18.10
CA GLU A 217 -30.98 6.70 17.60
C GLU A 217 -31.53 7.85 18.44
N LYS A 218 -31.09 7.98 19.69
CA LYS A 218 -31.42 9.14 20.55
C LYS A 218 -30.81 10.47 20.05
N HIS A 219 -29.82 10.39 19.18
CA HIS A 219 -29.11 11.55 18.64
C HIS A 219 -29.45 11.82 17.17
N THR A 220 -30.38 11.08 16.60
CA THR A 220 -30.86 11.23 15.22
C THR A 220 -32.33 11.57 15.19
N TYR A 221 -32.79 12.12 14.07
CA TYR A 221 -34.22 12.22 13.76
C TYR A 221 -34.82 10.80 13.61
N GLU A 222 -36.13 10.74 13.43
CA GLU A 222 -36.88 9.47 13.25
C GLU A 222 -36.39 8.66 12.03
N ASP A 223 -35.71 9.30 11.08
CA ASP A 223 -35.10 8.64 9.92
C ASP A 223 -33.88 7.80 10.28
N ASN A 224 -33.31 7.97 11.48
CA ASN A 224 -32.06 7.33 11.91
C ASN A 224 -30.88 7.53 10.96
N ILE A 225 -30.86 8.62 10.19
CA ILE A 225 -29.82 9.04 9.25
C ILE A 225 -29.12 10.28 9.77
N THR A 226 -29.92 11.33 10.01
CA THR A 226 -29.48 12.68 10.24
C THR A 226 -29.59 13.06 11.71
N SER A 227 -28.55 13.62 12.29
CA SER A 227 -28.60 14.18 13.66
C SER A 227 -29.33 15.52 13.68
N PHE A 228 -29.77 15.97 14.86
CA PHE A 228 -30.55 17.21 15.05
C PHE A 228 -29.89 18.50 14.54
N ASN A 229 -28.58 18.50 14.32
CA ASN A 229 -27.83 19.59 13.69
C ASN A 229 -27.67 19.43 12.16
N GLY A 230 -28.38 18.50 11.53
CA GLY A 230 -28.25 18.19 10.11
C GLY A 230 -27.04 17.35 9.74
N CYS A 231 -26.28 16.85 10.72
CA CYS A 231 -25.08 16.08 10.49
C CYS A 231 -25.40 14.60 10.16
N VAL A 232 -24.94 14.12 9.02
CA VAL A 232 -25.10 12.72 8.61
C VAL A 232 -24.00 11.85 9.20
N SER A 233 -22.78 12.36 9.28
CA SER A 233 -21.59 11.61 9.68
C SER A 233 -20.92 12.21 10.91
N GLU A 234 -20.33 11.38 11.74
CA GLU A 234 -19.57 11.77 12.93
C GLU A 234 -18.19 11.15 12.87
N PHE A 235 -17.14 11.98 12.73
CA PHE A 235 -15.77 11.46 12.64
C PHE A 235 -15.29 10.92 13.98
N ILE A 236 -14.61 9.79 13.96
CA ILE A 236 -13.95 9.24 15.15
C ILE A 236 -12.53 9.80 15.20
N VAL A 237 -12.21 10.51 16.31
CA VAL A 237 -10.99 11.32 16.40
C VAL A 237 -10.15 11.00 17.62
N ASP A 238 -8.86 11.27 17.54
CA ASP A 238 -8.00 11.53 18.69
C ASP A 238 -8.06 13.02 19.05
N SER A 239 -8.82 13.34 20.08
CA SER A 239 -9.07 14.73 20.49
C SER A 239 -7.79 15.52 20.83
N ASN A 240 -6.69 14.84 21.13
CA ASN A 240 -5.40 15.51 21.40
C ASN A 240 -4.74 16.06 20.14
N HIS A 241 -5.13 15.56 18.96
CA HIS A 241 -4.56 15.91 17.66
C HIS A 241 -5.51 16.69 16.75
N LEU A 242 -6.67 17.12 17.25
CA LEU A 242 -7.59 17.98 16.51
C LEU A 242 -7.01 19.38 16.34
N ILE A 243 -7.34 20.02 15.21
CA ILE A 243 -7.09 21.45 15.04
C ILE A 243 -7.98 22.26 16.00
N GLU A 244 -7.48 23.40 16.47
CA GLU A 244 -8.16 24.21 17.50
C GLU A 244 -9.55 24.67 17.04
N GLU A 245 -9.71 25.02 15.76
CA GLU A 245 -11.00 25.46 15.23
C GLU A 245 -12.06 24.35 15.31
N ALA A 246 -11.69 23.11 14.96
CA ALA A 246 -12.60 21.96 15.08
C ALA A 246 -12.93 21.64 16.55
N LYS A 247 -11.98 21.77 17.47
CA LYS A 247 -12.23 21.63 18.92
C LYS A 247 -13.23 22.68 19.42
N PHE A 248 -13.04 23.93 19.03
CA PHE A 248 -13.87 25.05 19.49
C PHE A 248 -15.30 24.97 18.94
N THR A 249 -15.45 24.65 17.65
CA THR A 249 -16.75 24.61 16.96
C THR A 249 -17.49 23.29 17.05
N GLY A 250 -16.82 22.20 17.35
CA GLY A 250 -17.37 20.86 17.24
C GLY A 250 -17.56 20.38 15.78
N ASP A 251 -17.01 21.14 14.81
CA ASP A 251 -17.27 20.98 13.38
C ASP A 251 -16.02 20.59 12.59
N MET A 252 -15.94 19.35 12.15
CA MET A 252 -14.85 18.84 11.33
C MET A 252 -14.84 19.38 9.90
N SER A 253 -15.93 20.04 9.45
CA SER A 253 -15.94 20.71 8.15
C SER A 253 -14.89 21.85 8.08
N LYS A 254 -14.45 22.35 9.22
CA LYS A 254 -13.40 23.37 9.34
C LYS A 254 -11.98 22.83 9.06
N CYS A 255 -11.81 21.52 9.04
CA CYS A 255 -10.51 20.91 8.77
C CYS A 255 -10.09 21.03 7.30
N ASN A 256 -11.06 21.13 6.39
CA ASN A 256 -10.81 21.21 4.95
C ASN A 256 -11.89 22.08 4.30
N ASN A 257 -11.46 23.07 3.52
CA ASN A 257 -12.35 24.04 2.87
C ASN A 257 -13.43 23.40 1.99
N ASN A 258 -13.15 22.21 1.43
CA ASN A 258 -14.11 21.49 0.58
C ASN A 258 -15.13 20.67 1.39
N TRP A 259 -14.98 20.56 2.72
CA TRP A 259 -15.85 19.73 3.55
C TRP A 259 -17.07 20.47 4.08
N ASN A 260 -17.09 21.81 4.01
CA ASN A 260 -18.24 22.61 4.40
C ASN A 260 -19.32 22.59 3.30
N SER A 261 -19.85 21.43 3.02
CA SER A 261 -20.89 21.18 2.01
C SER A 261 -21.78 20.01 2.48
N PRO A 262 -23.10 20.03 2.23
CA PRO A 262 -24.01 18.94 2.60
C PRO A 262 -23.57 17.60 2.01
N VAL A 263 -23.84 16.51 2.75
CA VAL A 263 -23.73 15.15 2.21
C VAL A 263 -25.01 14.88 1.41
N VAL A 264 -24.89 14.65 0.11
CA VAL A 264 -26.03 14.35 -0.77
C VAL A 264 -26.17 12.88 -1.10
N LYS A 265 -25.11 12.08 -0.89
CA LYS A 265 -25.12 10.65 -1.17
C LYS A 265 -24.12 9.90 -0.29
N ILE A 266 -24.47 8.66 0.03
CA ILE A 266 -23.55 7.70 0.66
C ILE A 266 -23.47 6.45 -0.25
N ASN A 267 -22.24 6.07 -0.64
CA ASN A 267 -21.98 4.89 -1.44
C ASN A 267 -21.31 3.82 -0.56
N PHE A 268 -22.01 2.75 -0.23
CA PHE A 268 -21.46 1.61 0.50
C PHE A 268 -20.92 0.57 -0.44
N TYR A 269 -19.65 0.25 -0.33
CA TYR A 269 -19.04 -0.80 -1.14
C TYR A 269 -19.53 -2.19 -0.71
N ASN A 270 -19.88 -2.99 -1.70
CA ASN A 270 -20.24 -4.37 -1.51
C ASN A 270 -18.96 -5.21 -1.36
N LYS A 271 -18.95 -6.14 -0.40
CA LYS A 271 -17.83 -7.09 -0.22
C LYS A 271 -18.04 -8.31 -1.08
#